data_54c89992b21906b42bf33545041a7504
#
_entry.id   54c89992b21906b42bf33545041a7504
#
_cell.length_a   1.000
_cell.length_b   1.000
_cell.length_c   1.000
_cell.angle_alpha   90.00
_cell.angle_beta   90.00
_cell.angle_gamma   90.00
#
_symmetry.space_group_name_H-M   'P 1'
#
loop_
_entity.id
_entity.type
_entity.pdbx_description
1 polymer ?
#
loop_
_entity_poly.entity_id
_entity_poly.type
_entity_poly.pdbx_seq_one_letter_code
_entity_poly.pdbx_strand_id
1 'polypeptide(L)'
;MILIDGKKAAAELRQELKEEVSELKNIYNQVPGLTVILIGDLTPSQIYVRNKVKSAIEVGLKSDVIRYPDSVEEKTVLEKIEELNKDNSVSGILVQLPLPKHIDKQKVIEAIDPAKDVDGFHPMNVGNLSSGYESSIPCTPLGCYLLIKKIEPNLNGKKAVVVGRSNLNGKPMTQLLLKENCTVTITHSKTKDLKAECLEGDIIVAAVGIPELVKGDWVKKDAIVIDVGINKTEKGIVGDVAFDEVSKVAKALTPVPGGVGPMTIACLLKNTIDCFKRSQKN
;
A
#
# COMPACT_ATOMS: atom_id res chain seq x y z
N MET A 1 -15.35 20.87 1.69
CA MET A 1 -14.53 19.68 1.46
C MET A 1 -13.41 19.57 2.49
N ILE A 2 -13.14 18.39 3.02
CA ILE A 2 -11.99 18.07 3.89
C ILE A 2 -10.83 17.60 3.01
N LEU A 3 -9.67 18.26 3.10
CA LEU A 3 -8.46 17.75 2.45
C LEU A 3 -7.88 16.62 3.31
N ILE A 4 -7.77 15.41 2.73
CA ILE A 4 -7.21 14.25 3.43
C ILE A 4 -5.69 14.32 3.35
N ASP A 5 -5.05 14.93 4.35
CA ASP A 5 -3.59 15.10 4.39
C ASP A 5 -2.88 13.78 4.75
N GLY A 6 -2.45 13.06 3.73
CA GLY A 6 -1.73 11.81 3.90
C GLY A 6 -0.32 11.98 4.47
N LYS A 7 0.33 13.13 4.29
CA LYS A 7 1.63 13.41 4.91
C LYS A 7 1.48 13.50 6.43
N LYS A 8 0.46 14.24 6.91
CA LYS A 8 0.16 14.36 8.33
C LYS A 8 -0.21 12.99 8.91
N ALA A 9 -1.14 12.26 8.27
CA ALA A 9 -1.56 10.95 8.72
C ALA A 9 -0.40 9.93 8.79
N ALA A 10 0.50 9.95 7.80
CA ALA A 10 1.69 9.09 7.80
C ALA A 10 2.70 9.49 8.89
N ALA A 11 2.83 10.78 9.21
CA ALA A 11 3.68 11.23 10.31
C ALA A 11 3.13 10.77 11.68
N GLU A 12 1.82 10.90 11.90
CA GLU A 12 1.15 10.42 13.09
C GLU A 12 1.34 8.90 13.24
N LEU A 13 1.07 8.11 12.20
CA LEU A 13 1.27 6.66 12.23
C LEU A 13 2.73 6.29 12.53
N ARG A 14 3.72 6.96 11.92
CA ARG A 14 5.14 6.68 12.22
C ARG A 14 5.50 7.01 13.66
N GLN A 15 4.89 8.03 14.27
CA GLN A 15 5.12 8.33 15.68
C GLN A 15 4.57 7.20 16.58
N GLU A 16 3.36 6.72 16.31
CA GLU A 16 2.76 5.57 17.02
C GLU A 16 3.65 4.31 16.88
N LEU A 17 4.11 4.03 15.65
CA LEU A 17 4.99 2.88 15.38
C LEU A 17 6.35 3.00 16.09
N LYS A 18 6.89 4.22 16.24
CA LYS A 18 8.14 4.45 16.96
C LYS A 18 8.01 4.12 18.45
N GLU A 19 6.91 4.47 19.06
CA GLU A 19 6.59 4.13 20.45
C GLU A 19 6.45 2.61 20.59
N GLU A 20 5.69 1.97 19.69
CA GLU A 20 5.52 0.52 19.66
C GLU A 20 6.87 -0.23 19.50
N VAL A 21 7.76 0.22 18.61
CA VAL A 21 9.10 -0.38 18.46
C VAL A 21 9.94 -0.25 19.73
N SER A 22 9.84 0.89 20.44
CA SER A 22 10.53 1.09 21.70
C SER A 22 10.05 0.10 22.77
N GLU A 23 8.75 -0.14 22.85
CA GLU A 23 8.16 -1.14 23.76
C GLU A 23 8.61 -2.56 23.40
N LEU A 24 8.55 -2.94 22.12
CA LEU A 24 8.99 -4.25 21.64
C LEU A 24 10.47 -4.49 21.94
N LYS A 25 11.32 -3.47 21.79
CA LYS A 25 12.73 -3.55 22.16
C LYS A 25 12.93 -3.86 23.64
N ASN A 26 12.13 -3.25 24.50
CA ASN A 26 12.21 -3.50 25.95
C ASN A 26 11.73 -4.91 26.33
N ILE A 27 10.70 -5.42 25.63
CA ILE A 27 10.12 -6.76 25.90
C ILE A 27 11.02 -7.88 25.39
N TYR A 28 11.48 -7.76 24.13
CA TYR A 28 12.15 -8.85 23.41
C TYR A 28 13.67 -8.68 23.31
N ASN A 29 14.22 -7.54 23.74
CA ASN A 29 15.62 -7.14 23.53
C ASN A 29 16.04 -7.21 22.04
N GLN A 30 15.09 -7.05 21.15
CA GLN A 30 15.22 -7.06 19.68
C GLN A 30 14.34 -6.00 19.07
N VAL A 31 14.67 -5.56 17.86
CA VAL A 31 13.84 -4.65 17.06
C VAL A 31 13.49 -5.31 15.72
N PRO A 32 12.32 -5.00 15.15
CA PRO A 32 11.96 -5.52 13.83
C PRO A 32 13.00 -5.16 12.78
N GLY A 33 13.34 -6.12 11.90
CA GLY A 33 14.28 -5.96 10.81
C GLY A 33 13.59 -5.96 9.45
N LEU A 34 13.83 -4.94 8.63
CA LEU A 34 13.35 -4.84 7.25
C LEU A 34 14.52 -4.96 6.28
N THR A 35 14.51 -5.97 5.42
CA THR A 35 15.47 -6.10 4.33
C THR A 35 14.81 -5.76 3.00
N VAL A 36 15.42 -4.83 2.27
CA VAL A 36 14.97 -4.38 0.95
C VAL A 36 15.94 -4.89 -0.12
N ILE A 37 15.44 -5.62 -1.11
CA ILE A 37 16.19 -6.01 -2.30
C ILE A 37 15.87 -5.02 -3.42
N LEU A 38 16.90 -4.38 -3.96
CA LEU A 38 16.80 -3.46 -5.10
C LEU A 38 17.62 -4.00 -6.26
N ILE A 39 17.01 -4.17 -7.41
CA ILE A 39 17.62 -4.68 -8.63
C ILE A 39 17.60 -3.59 -9.70
N GLY A 40 18.76 -3.32 -10.28
CA GLY A 40 18.95 -2.26 -11.27
C GLY A 40 19.00 -0.85 -10.70
N ASP A 41 19.17 0.13 -11.61
CA ASP A 41 19.49 1.52 -11.28
C ASP A 41 18.38 2.52 -11.62
N LEU A 42 17.13 2.08 -11.69
CA LEU A 42 16.01 2.97 -11.95
C LEU A 42 15.91 4.05 -10.87
N THR A 43 16.11 5.32 -11.27
CA THR A 43 16.11 6.47 -10.37
C THR A 43 14.87 6.55 -9.45
N PRO A 44 13.63 6.33 -9.94
CA PRO A 44 12.46 6.30 -9.06
C PRO A 44 12.55 5.23 -7.97
N SER A 45 12.98 4.01 -8.33
CA SER A 45 13.14 2.90 -7.37
C SER A 45 14.17 3.23 -6.29
N GLN A 46 15.30 3.84 -6.66
CA GLN A 46 16.33 4.27 -5.71
C GLN A 46 15.80 5.31 -4.71
N ILE A 47 15.02 6.28 -5.20
CA ILE A 47 14.40 7.30 -4.34
C ILE A 47 13.41 6.67 -3.37
N TYR A 48 12.56 5.76 -3.85
CA TYR A 48 11.60 5.05 -3.01
C TYR A 48 12.28 4.21 -1.94
N VAL A 49 13.31 3.42 -2.29
CA VAL A 49 14.07 2.60 -1.33
C VAL A 49 14.76 3.48 -0.29
N ARG A 50 15.41 4.58 -0.71
CA ARG A 50 16.03 5.51 0.22
C ARG A 50 15.03 6.08 1.24
N ASN A 51 13.84 6.47 0.79
CA ASN A 51 12.80 6.99 1.66
C ASN A 51 12.25 5.92 2.62
N LYS A 52 12.08 4.68 2.16
CA LYS A 52 11.67 3.53 3.00
C LYS A 52 12.68 3.27 4.11
N VAL A 53 13.98 3.18 3.76
CA VAL A 53 15.08 2.98 4.73
C VAL A 53 15.15 4.11 5.74
N LYS A 54 15.12 5.37 5.27
CA LYS A 54 15.11 6.53 6.15
C LYS A 54 13.96 6.45 7.15
N SER A 55 12.75 6.19 6.69
CA SER A 55 11.58 6.08 7.55
C SER A 55 11.64 4.88 8.51
N ALA A 56 12.22 3.75 8.09
CA ALA A 56 12.43 2.59 8.94
C ALA A 56 13.38 2.92 10.12
N ILE A 57 14.50 3.58 9.81
CA ILE A 57 15.46 4.01 10.85
C ILE A 57 14.84 5.04 11.80
N GLU A 58 14.06 6.00 11.28
CA GLU A 58 13.37 7.02 12.08
C GLU A 58 12.42 6.42 13.14
N VAL A 59 11.76 5.31 12.84
CA VAL A 59 10.88 4.61 13.79
C VAL A 59 11.60 3.56 14.64
N GLY A 60 12.92 3.37 14.45
CA GLY A 60 13.75 2.47 15.27
C GLY A 60 13.86 1.03 14.76
N LEU A 61 13.43 0.74 13.51
CA LEU A 61 13.65 -0.56 12.88
C LEU A 61 15.13 -0.69 12.45
N LYS A 62 15.63 -1.93 12.46
CA LYS A 62 16.81 -2.28 11.67
C LYS A 62 16.40 -2.32 10.20
N SER A 63 17.21 -1.71 9.30
CA SER A 63 16.90 -1.71 7.87
C SER A 63 18.16 -1.89 7.03
N ASP A 64 18.17 -2.93 6.20
CA ASP A 64 19.26 -3.28 5.31
C ASP A 64 18.79 -3.21 3.85
N VAL A 65 19.72 -2.87 2.95
CA VAL A 65 19.45 -2.82 1.50
C VAL A 65 20.47 -3.69 0.77
N ILE A 66 19.98 -4.70 0.09
CA ILE A 66 20.77 -5.54 -0.81
C ILE A 66 20.57 -5.01 -2.23
N ARG A 67 21.67 -4.69 -2.90
CA ARG A 67 21.65 -4.12 -4.25
C ARG A 67 22.24 -5.11 -5.23
N TYR A 68 21.52 -5.32 -6.32
CA TYR A 68 21.98 -6.11 -7.45
C TYR A 68 21.98 -5.28 -8.73
N PRO A 69 22.90 -5.53 -9.66
CA PRO A 69 22.84 -4.94 -10.99
C PRO A 69 21.62 -5.47 -11.76
N ASP A 70 21.21 -4.73 -12.79
CA ASP A 70 20.10 -5.14 -13.67
C ASP A 70 20.31 -6.52 -14.33
N SER A 71 21.58 -6.92 -14.50
CA SER A 71 21.99 -8.20 -15.10
C SER A 71 22.02 -9.40 -14.15
N VAL A 72 21.62 -9.24 -12.87
CA VAL A 72 21.62 -10.35 -11.90
C VAL A 72 20.73 -11.49 -12.37
N GLU A 73 21.17 -12.73 -12.21
CA GLU A 73 20.37 -13.91 -12.52
C GLU A 73 19.23 -14.09 -11.53
N GLU A 74 18.05 -14.51 -12.01
CA GLU A 74 16.88 -14.83 -11.18
C GLU A 74 17.23 -15.79 -10.03
N LYS A 75 18.04 -16.82 -10.33
CA LYS A 75 18.48 -17.79 -9.34
C LYS A 75 19.19 -17.15 -8.14
N THR A 76 20.09 -16.20 -8.38
CA THR A 76 20.82 -15.49 -7.31
C THR A 76 19.86 -14.71 -6.39
N VAL A 77 18.82 -14.09 -6.97
CA VAL A 77 17.81 -13.37 -6.20
C VAL A 77 16.99 -14.34 -5.34
N LEU A 78 16.56 -15.48 -5.91
CA LEU A 78 15.80 -16.50 -5.20
C LEU A 78 16.60 -17.14 -4.06
N GLU A 79 17.88 -17.46 -4.28
CA GLU A 79 18.79 -17.98 -3.25
C GLU A 79 18.95 -16.98 -2.08
N LYS A 80 19.05 -15.68 -2.39
CA LYS A 80 19.12 -14.65 -1.35
C LYS A 80 17.81 -14.53 -0.56
N ILE A 81 16.67 -14.63 -1.21
CA ILE A 81 15.37 -14.64 -0.54
C ILE A 81 15.27 -15.85 0.40
N GLU A 82 15.71 -17.03 -0.03
CA GLU A 82 15.72 -18.24 0.81
C GLU A 82 16.62 -18.07 2.05
N GLU A 83 17.80 -17.44 1.90
CA GLU A 83 18.68 -17.09 3.01
C GLU A 83 17.97 -16.16 4.01
N LEU A 84 17.33 -15.09 3.51
CA LEU A 84 16.62 -14.12 4.34
C LEU A 84 15.38 -14.73 5.04
N ASN A 85 14.70 -15.68 4.39
CA ASN A 85 13.61 -16.42 5.01
C ASN A 85 14.06 -17.18 6.27
N LYS A 86 15.31 -17.69 6.28
CA LYS A 86 15.90 -18.44 7.40
C LYS A 86 16.53 -17.53 8.48
N ASP A 87 16.74 -16.26 8.19
CA ASP A 87 17.36 -15.32 9.12
C ASP A 87 16.34 -14.76 10.11
N ASN A 88 16.41 -15.17 11.37
CA ASN A 88 15.53 -14.71 12.43
C ASN A 88 15.66 -13.20 12.76
N SER A 89 16.74 -12.55 12.34
CA SER A 89 16.89 -11.09 12.50
C SER A 89 16.10 -10.29 11.47
N VAL A 90 15.64 -10.94 10.39
CA VAL A 90 14.83 -10.36 9.30
C VAL A 90 13.35 -10.64 9.57
N SER A 91 12.60 -9.60 9.92
CA SER A 91 11.16 -9.70 10.18
C SER A 91 10.34 -9.47 8.91
N GLY A 92 10.90 -8.74 7.96
CA GLY A 92 10.23 -8.43 6.71
C GLY A 92 11.17 -8.34 5.52
N ILE A 93 10.73 -8.88 4.39
CA ILE A 93 11.45 -8.86 3.11
C ILE A 93 10.63 -8.07 2.10
N LEU A 94 11.27 -7.12 1.45
CA LEU A 94 10.71 -6.32 0.37
C LEU A 94 11.58 -6.47 -0.88
N VAL A 95 10.99 -6.87 -2.00
CA VAL A 95 11.66 -6.79 -3.31
C VAL A 95 11.07 -5.63 -4.09
N GLN A 96 11.87 -4.59 -4.33
CA GLN A 96 11.39 -3.35 -4.95
C GLN A 96 11.02 -3.56 -6.42
N LEU A 97 9.75 -3.37 -6.73
CA LEU A 97 9.24 -3.38 -8.11
C LEU A 97 9.47 -2.03 -8.82
N PRO A 98 9.58 -2.01 -10.15
CA PRO A 98 9.55 -3.16 -11.07
C PRO A 98 10.86 -3.93 -11.12
N LEU A 99 10.79 -5.19 -11.55
CA LEU A 99 11.96 -6.05 -11.78
C LEU A 99 12.39 -6.00 -13.26
N PRO A 100 13.65 -6.34 -13.57
CA PRO A 100 14.12 -6.60 -14.94
C PRO A 100 13.26 -7.69 -15.61
N LYS A 101 13.09 -7.60 -16.93
CA LYS A 101 12.17 -8.47 -17.69
C LYS A 101 12.51 -9.97 -17.62
N HIS A 102 13.78 -10.32 -17.38
CA HIS A 102 14.24 -11.70 -17.29
C HIS A 102 14.02 -12.35 -15.92
N ILE A 103 13.58 -11.57 -14.93
CA ILE A 103 13.24 -12.05 -13.58
C ILE A 103 11.72 -12.15 -13.47
N ASP A 104 11.22 -13.35 -13.19
CA ASP A 104 9.79 -13.58 -13.00
C ASP A 104 9.33 -13.01 -11.66
N LYS A 105 8.54 -11.94 -11.75
CA LYS A 105 7.97 -11.27 -10.57
C LYS A 105 7.17 -12.22 -9.68
N GLN A 106 6.41 -13.15 -10.27
CA GLN A 106 5.55 -14.04 -9.52
C GLN A 106 6.37 -15.05 -8.71
N LYS A 107 7.40 -15.63 -9.31
CA LYS A 107 8.34 -16.50 -8.59
C LYS A 107 9.04 -15.80 -7.44
N VAL A 108 9.46 -14.56 -7.64
CA VAL A 108 10.09 -13.75 -6.59
C VAL A 108 9.14 -13.50 -5.42
N ILE A 109 7.88 -13.15 -5.71
CA ILE A 109 6.86 -12.95 -4.68
C ILE A 109 6.59 -14.25 -3.91
N GLU A 110 6.45 -15.37 -4.61
CA GLU A 110 6.15 -16.67 -4.01
C GLU A 110 7.34 -17.28 -3.25
N ALA A 111 8.56 -16.84 -3.53
CA ALA A 111 9.76 -17.28 -2.81
C ALA A 111 9.88 -16.63 -1.41
N ILE A 112 9.23 -15.50 -1.18
CA ILE A 112 9.24 -14.85 0.13
C ILE A 112 8.35 -15.66 1.09
N ASP A 113 8.86 -15.93 2.30
CA ASP A 113 8.02 -16.52 3.34
C ASP A 113 6.78 -15.63 3.60
N PRO A 114 5.54 -16.15 3.50
CA PRO A 114 4.33 -15.37 3.78
C PRO A 114 4.36 -14.63 5.11
N ALA A 115 5.04 -15.17 6.12
CA ALA A 115 5.21 -14.53 7.42
C ALA A 115 6.13 -13.31 7.38
N LYS A 116 6.99 -13.19 6.36
CA LYS A 116 7.94 -12.09 6.14
C LYS A 116 7.58 -11.20 4.93
N ASP A 117 6.50 -11.53 4.21
CA ASP A 117 5.99 -10.70 3.10
C ASP A 117 5.36 -9.42 3.63
N VAL A 118 6.12 -8.33 3.64
CA VAL A 118 5.64 -7.03 4.15
C VAL A 118 4.87 -6.21 3.12
N ASP A 119 4.95 -6.58 1.83
CA ASP A 119 4.12 -5.96 0.79
C ASP A 119 2.71 -6.56 0.72
N GLY A 120 2.49 -7.77 1.30
CA GLY A 120 1.21 -8.46 1.29
C GLY A 120 0.81 -9.01 -0.09
N PHE A 121 1.78 -9.32 -0.95
CA PHE A 121 1.53 -9.79 -2.32
C PHE A 121 1.59 -11.31 -2.47
N HIS A 122 2.13 -12.02 -1.48
CA HIS A 122 2.18 -13.47 -1.51
C HIS A 122 0.76 -14.06 -1.58
N PRO A 123 0.50 -15.08 -2.43
CA PRO A 123 -0.83 -15.68 -2.60
C PRO A 123 -1.48 -16.13 -1.29
N MET A 124 -0.70 -16.61 -0.32
CA MET A 124 -1.21 -16.95 1.02
C MET A 124 -1.77 -15.73 1.75
N ASN A 125 -1.06 -14.60 1.74
CA ASN A 125 -1.53 -13.36 2.38
C ASN A 125 -2.77 -12.81 1.67
N VAL A 126 -2.81 -12.86 0.34
CA VAL A 126 -3.99 -12.49 -0.45
C VAL A 126 -5.18 -13.37 -0.12
N GLY A 127 -4.98 -14.69 -0.01
CA GLY A 127 -6.01 -15.66 0.39
C GLY A 127 -6.52 -15.40 1.81
N ASN A 128 -5.60 -15.19 2.76
CA ASN A 128 -5.92 -14.89 4.15
C ASN A 128 -6.73 -13.59 4.27
N LEU A 129 -6.30 -12.51 3.59
CA LEU A 129 -7.05 -11.26 3.55
C LEU A 129 -8.48 -11.46 3.03
N SER A 130 -8.63 -12.22 1.95
CA SER A 130 -9.95 -12.51 1.35
C SER A 130 -10.85 -13.36 2.25
N SER A 131 -10.25 -14.24 3.06
CA SER A 131 -10.95 -15.15 3.98
C SER A 131 -11.14 -14.55 5.38
N GLY A 132 -10.66 -13.32 5.61
CA GLY A 132 -10.78 -12.61 6.89
C GLY A 132 -9.76 -13.04 7.95
N TYR A 133 -8.77 -13.86 7.61
CA TYR A 133 -7.67 -14.24 8.49
C TYR A 133 -6.63 -13.11 8.64
N GLU A 134 -5.81 -13.23 9.69
CA GLU A 134 -4.67 -12.33 9.90
C GLU A 134 -3.64 -12.51 8.77
N SER A 135 -3.20 -11.40 8.19
CA SER A 135 -2.23 -11.40 7.07
C SER A 135 -1.52 -10.06 6.97
N SER A 136 -0.41 -10.05 6.25
CA SER A 136 0.12 -8.78 5.73
C SER A 136 -0.84 -8.25 4.65
N ILE A 137 -1.16 -6.97 4.74
CA ILE A 137 -2.09 -6.29 3.84
C ILE A 137 -1.27 -5.43 2.87
N PRO A 138 -1.56 -5.42 1.55
CA PRO A 138 -0.87 -4.55 0.62
C PRO A 138 -0.82 -3.09 1.13
N CYS A 139 0.40 -2.52 1.16
CA CYS A 139 0.67 -1.26 1.87
C CYS A 139 -0.19 -0.08 1.38
N THR A 140 -0.39 0.05 0.06
CA THR A 140 -1.18 1.14 -0.51
C THR A 140 -2.67 1.02 -0.16
N PRO A 141 -3.34 -0.14 -0.35
CA PRO A 141 -4.71 -0.35 0.13
C PRO A 141 -4.88 -0.14 1.63
N LEU A 142 -3.92 -0.61 2.44
CA LEU A 142 -3.95 -0.37 3.89
C LEU A 142 -3.90 1.13 4.20
N GLY A 143 -3.04 1.88 3.49
CA GLY A 143 -2.96 3.33 3.63
C GLY A 143 -4.27 4.03 3.24
N CYS A 144 -4.91 3.62 2.14
CA CYS A 144 -6.22 4.12 1.73
C CYS A 144 -7.28 3.85 2.80
N TYR A 145 -7.32 2.63 3.30
CA TYR A 145 -8.23 2.22 4.36
C TYR A 145 -8.09 3.08 5.63
N LEU A 146 -6.87 3.27 6.10
CA LEU A 146 -6.59 4.09 7.28
C LEU A 146 -7.01 5.55 7.08
N LEU A 147 -6.80 6.11 5.88
CA LEU A 147 -7.26 7.46 5.55
C LEU A 147 -8.80 7.57 5.53
N ILE A 148 -9.49 6.58 4.98
CA ILE A 148 -10.95 6.52 4.99
C ILE A 148 -11.46 6.49 6.43
N LYS A 149 -10.91 5.61 7.28
CA LYS A 149 -11.31 5.44 8.69
C LYS A 149 -11.08 6.70 9.53
N LYS A 150 -10.11 7.54 9.20
CA LYS A 150 -9.92 8.85 9.85
C LYS A 150 -11.05 9.85 9.53
N ILE A 151 -11.68 9.74 8.37
CA ILE A 151 -12.79 10.62 7.94
C ILE A 151 -14.14 10.07 8.37
N GLU A 152 -14.30 8.76 8.26
CA GLU A 152 -15.53 8.04 8.56
C GLU A 152 -15.20 6.77 9.34
N PRO A 153 -15.26 6.81 10.68
CA PRO A 153 -14.93 5.65 11.52
C PRO A 153 -15.89 4.47 11.35
N ASN A 154 -17.16 4.73 11.00
CA ASN A 154 -18.16 3.69 10.78
C ASN A 154 -18.53 3.58 9.29
N LEU A 155 -18.13 2.48 8.67
CA LEU A 155 -18.37 2.22 7.24
C LEU A 155 -19.56 1.27 6.99
N ASN A 156 -20.25 0.81 8.05
CA ASN A 156 -21.36 -0.13 7.93
C ASN A 156 -22.43 0.37 6.94
N GLY A 157 -22.76 -0.45 5.95
CA GLY A 157 -23.79 -0.18 4.94
C GLY A 157 -23.43 0.88 3.89
N LYS A 158 -22.22 1.46 3.93
CA LYS A 158 -21.75 2.39 2.89
C LYS A 158 -21.59 1.67 1.56
N LYS A 159 -21.94 2.34 0.47
CA LYS A 159 -21.61 1.90 -0.88
C LYS A 159 -20.18 2.36 -1.22
N ALA A 160 -19.31 1.44 -1.56
CA ALA A 160 -17.95 1.74 -1.95
C ALA A 160 -17.69 1.32 -3.40
N VAL A 161 -17.10 2.20 -4.19
CA VAL A 161 -16.74 1.94 -5.58
C VAL A 161 -15.22 1.98 -5.71
N VAL A 162 -14.64 0.85 -6.12
CA VAL A 162 -13.21 0.73 -6.38
C VAL A 162 -12.99 0.76 -7.89
N VAL A 163 -12.38 1.83 -8.37
CA VAL A 163 -12.04 2.02 -9.79
C VAL A 163 -10.65 1.43 -10.04
N GLY A 164 -10.62 0.24 -10.64
CA GLY A 164 -9.42 -0.56 -10.88
C GLY A 164 -9.46 -1.91 -10.17
N ARG A 165 -8.89 -2.95 -10.81
CA ARG A 165 -8.91 -4.34 -10.29
C ARG A 165 -7.53 -5.00 -10.27
N SER A 166 -6.48 -4.22 -10.06
CA SER A 166 -5.13 -4.77 -9.94
C SER A 166 -4.99 -5.64 -8.68
N ASN A 167 -4.10 -6.62 -8.73
CA ASN A 167 -3.77 -7.43 -7.55
C ASN A 167 -3.07 -6.61 -6.45
N LEU A 168 -2.44 -5.49 -6.83
CA LEU A 168 -1.69 -4.64 -5.91
C LEU A 168 -2.59 -3.65 -5.14
N ASN A 169 -3.68 -3.17 -5.77
CA ASN A 169 -4.51 -2.09 -5.21
C ASN A 169 -6.01 -2.44 -5.19
N GLY A 170 -6.65 -2.59 -6.35
CA GLY A 170 -8.11 -2.69 -6.43
C GLY A 170 -8.70 -3.87 -5.70
N LYS A 171 -8.20 -5.08 -5.94
CA LYS A 171 -8.70 -6.30 -5.27
C LYS A 171 -8.51 -6.25 -3.75
N PRO A 172 -7.32 -5.98 -3.20
CA PRO A 172 -7.15 -5.89 -1.75
C PRO A 172 -7.95 -4.75 -1.13
N MET A 173 -8.11 -3.61 -1.81
CA MET A 173 -8.97 -2.54 -1.33
C MET A 173 -10.44 -2.99 -1.20
N THR A 174 -10.94 -3.75 -2.18
CA THR A 174 -12.28 -4.34 -2.13
C THR A 174 -12.47 -5.22 -0.89
N GLN A 175 -11.48 -6.07 -0.57
CA GLN A 175 -11.55 -6.94 0.62
C GLN A 175 -11.56 -6.14 1.93
N LEU A 176 -10.76 -5.09 2.02
CA LEU A 176 -10.75 -4.22 3.21
C LEU A 176 -12.09 -3.53 3.44
N LEU A 177 -12.70 -2.98 2.38
CA LEU A 177 -14.00 -2.32 2.48
C LEU A 177 -15.13 -3.32 2.77
N LEU A 178 -15.06 -4.52 2.19
CA LEU A 178 -16.01 -5.58 2.46
C LEU A 178 -15.96 -6.04 3.93
N LYS A 179 -14.75 -6.15 4.50
CA LYS A 179 -14.54 -6.47 5.93
C LYS A 179 -15.18 -5.44 6.87
N GLU A 180 -15.28 -4.18 6.43
CA GLU A 180 -15.95 -3.08 7.14
C GLU A 180 -17.47 -3.00 6.87
N ASN A 181 -18.06 -4.05 6.31
CA ASN A 181 -19.48 -4.15 5.96
C ASN A 181 -19.96 -3.14 4.91
N CYS A 182 -19.08 -2.69 4.02
CA CYS A 182 -19.47 -1.94 2.84
C CYS A 182 -20.13 -2.85 1.80
N THR A 183 -21.08 -2.32 1.03
CA THR A 183 -21.45 -2.88 -0.27
C THR A 183 -20.47 -2.40 -1.29
N VAL A 184 -19.67 -3.31 -1.89
CA VAL A 184 -18.52 -2.94 -2.72
C VAL A 184 -18.76 -3.28 -4.19
N THR A 185 -18.65 -2.28 -5.06
CA THR A 185 -18.58 -2.45 -6.52
C THR A 185 -17.12 -2.27 -6.96
N ILE A 186 -16.55 -3.28 -7.63
CA ILE A 186 -15.22 -3.17 -8.27
C ILE A 186 -15.39 -2.99 -9.77
N THR A 187 -14.79 -1.94 -10.31
CA THR A 187 -14.92 -1.56 -11.72
C THR A 187 -13.59 -1.72 -12.47
N HIS A 188 -13.66 -1.74 -13.78
CA HIS A 188 -12.49 -1.97 -14.64
C HIS A 188 -12.75 -1.49 -16.08
N SER A 189 -11.77 -1.59 -16.96
CA SER A 189 -11.82 -1.16 -18.37
C SER A 189 -12.92 -1.84 -19.23
N LYS A 190 -13.65 -2.82 -18.70
CA LYS A 190 -14.80 -3.48 -19.35
C LYS A 190 -16.13 -3.17 -18.68
N THR A 191 -16.14 -2.32 -17.65
CA THR A 191 -17.37 -1.81 -17.04
C THR A 191 -18.10 -0.96 -18.06
N LYS A 192 -19.40 -1.20 -18.28
CA LYS A 192 -20.17 -0.57 -19.35
C LYS A 192 -20.37 0.93 -19.10
N ASP A 193 -20.79 1.30 -17.89
CA ASP A 193 -21.04 2.68 -17.50
C ASP A 193 -20.29 2.97 -16.18
N LEU A 194 -19.03 3.33 -16.31
CA LEU A 194 -18.19 3.61 -15.15
C LEU A 194 -18.68 4.83 -14.37
N LYS A 195 -19.23 5.82 -15.07
CA LYS A 195 -19.78 7.02 -14.45
C LYS A 195 -20.97 6.68 -13.55
N ALA A 196 -21.92 5.91 -14.06
CA ALA A 196 -23.09 5.49 -13.29
C ALA A 196 -22.69 4.71 -12.02
N GLU A 197 -21.72 3.80 -12.14
CA GLU A 197 -21.20 3.07 -10.97
C GLU A 197 -20.56 4.01 -9.93
N CYS A 198 -19.76 4.97 -10.36
CA CYS A 198 -19.12 5.95 -9.46
C CYS A 198 -20.15 6.81 -8.71
N LEU A 199 -21.24 7.22 -9.37
CA LEU A 199 -22.30 8.04 -8.78
C LEU A 199 -23.05 7.36 -7.62
N GLU A 200 -23.02 6.03 -7.54
CA GLU A 200 -23.59 5.27 -6.43
C GLU A 200 -22.70 5.27 -5.17
N GLY A 201 -21.41 5.60 -5.30
CA GLY A 201 -20.43 5.45 -4.23
C GLY A 201 -20.50 6.54 -3.16
N ASP A 202 -20.69 6.15 -1.89
CA ASP A 202 -20.38 6.99 -0.73
C ASP A 202 -18.87 7.12 -0.52
N ILE A 203 -18.13 6.11 -1.00
CA ILE A 203 -16.68 6.04 -0.99
C ILE A 203 -16.21 5.67 -2.40
N ILE A 204 -15.28 6.42 -2.96
CA ILE A 204 -14.65 6.12 -4.25
C ILE A 204 -13.14 5.97 -4.02
N VAL A 205 -12.56 4.87 -4.51
CA VAL A 205 -11.11 4.66 -4.52
C VAL A 205 -10.66 4.49 -5.97
N ALA A 206 -9.94 5.46 -6.51
CA ALA A 206 -9.45 5.45 -7.89
C ALA A 206 -8.00 4.95 -7.95
N ALA A 207 -7.75 3.84 -8.66
CA ALA A 207 -6.45 3.16 -8.74
C ALA A 207 -6.25 2.52 -10.13
N VAL A 208 -6.24 3.33 -11.19
CA VAL A 208 -6.16 2.87 -12.58
C VAL A 208 -4.93 3.39 -13.34
N GLY A 209 -4.25 4.43 -12.84
CA GLY A 209 -3.11 5.05 -13.50
C GLY A 209 -3.50 5.81 -14.77
N ILE A 210 -4.69 6.42 -14.80
CA ILE A 210 -5.17 7.25 -15.92
C ILE A 210 -5.41 8.66 -15.37
N PRO A 211 -4.67 9.67 -15.88
CA PRO A 211 -4.75 11.04 -15.39
C PRO A 211 -6.19 11.58 -15.41
N GLU A 212 -6.66 12.06 -14.27
CA GLU A 212 -7.93 12.77 -14.11
C GLU A 212 -9.14 12.06 -14.73
N LEU A 213 -9.17 10.73 -14.70
CA LEU A 213 -10.27 9.92 -15.24
C LEU A 213 -11.60 10.21 -14.54
N VAL A 214 -11.58 10.25 -13.19
CA VAL A 214 -12.79 10.49 -12.39
C VAL A 214 -13.07 11.98 -12.32
N LYS A 215 -14.17 12.41 -12.94
CA LYS A 215 -14.60 13.81 -13.03
C LYS A 215 -15.55 14.21 -11.91
N GLY A 216 -15.77 15.51 -11.72
CA GLY A 216 -16.68 16.02 -10.69
C GLY A 216 -18.12 15.53 -10.85
N ASP A 217 -18.59 15.39 -12.08
CA ASP A 217 -19.93 14.88 -12.41
C ASP A 217 -20.08 13.33 -12.33
N TRP A 218 -19.02 12.63 -11.91
CA TRP A 218 -19.01 11.19 -11.60
C TRP A 218 -19.12 10.92 -10.10
N VAL A 219 -19.00 11.96 -9.27
CA VAL A 219 -18.91 11.81 -7.82
C VAL A 219 -20.23 12.20 -7.17
N LYS A 220 -20.77 11.29 -6.36
CA LYS A 220 -21.93 11.57 -5.53
C LYS A 220 -21.62 12.70 -4.55
N LYS A 221 -22.58 13.61 -4.36
CA LYS A 221 -22.43 14.67 -3.35
C LYS A 221 -22.08 14.09 -1.99
N ASP A 222 -21.14 14.72 -1.32
CA ASP A 222 -20.63 14.34 -0.01
C ASP A 222 -19.92 12.97 0.06
N ALA A 223 -19.49 12.40 -1.09
CA ALA A 223 -18.67 11.19 -1.10
C ALA A 223 -17.25 11.44 -0.56
N ILE A 224 -16.63 10.39 -0.05
CA ILE A 224 -15.19 10.34 0.30
C ILE A 224 -14.44 9.80 -0.91
N VAL A 225 -13.43 10.53 -1.39
CA VAL A 225 -12.69 10.15 -2.60
C VAL A 225 -11.21 9.97 -2.26
N ILE A 226 -10.69 8.78 -2.55
CA ILE A 226 -9.29 8.41 -2.37
C ILE A 226 -8.65 8.24 -3.74
N ASP A 227 -7.70 9.08 -4.05
CA ASP A 227 -6.93 9.03 -5.28
C ASP A 227 -5.58 8.34 -5.05
N VAL A 228 -5.42 7.16 -5.64
CA VAL A 228 -4.20 6.35 -5.58
C VAL A 228 -3.26 6.66 -6.75
N GLY A 229 -3.77 7.31 -7.80
CA GLY A 229 -3.05 7.59 -9.02
C GLY A 229 -1.81 8.45 -8.80
N ILE A 230 -0.74 8.13 -9.52
CA ILE A 230 0.47 8.96 -9.63
C ILE A 230 0.84 8.99 -11.11
N ASN A 231 0.38 10.02 -11.80
CA ASN A 231 0.55 10.16 -13.24
C ASN A 231 1.47 11.35 -13.53
N LYS A 232 2.55 11.11 -14.26
CA LYS A 232 3.44 12.19 -14.73
C LYS A 232 2.88 12.76 -16.02
N THR A 233 2.57 14.05 -16.00
CA THR A 233 2.07 14.82 -17.15
C THR A 233 2.98 16.03 -17.42
N GLU A 234 2.75 16.74 -18.51
CA GLU A 234 3.45 18.01 -18.79
C GLU A 234 3.20 19.08 -17.71
N LYS A 235 2.05 19.02 -17.05
CA LYS A 235 1.67 19.93 -15.94
C LYS A 235 2.21 19.49 -14.57
N GLY A 236 2.99 18.40 -14.51
CA GLY A 236 3.49 17.84 -13.26
C GLY A 236 2.84 16.50 -12.90
N ILE A 237 2.81 16.19 -11.60
CA ILE A 237 2.20 14.94 -11.10
C ILE A 237 0.74 15.20 -10.79
N VAL A 238 -0.14 14.39 -11.38
CA VAL A 238 -1.59 14.40 -11.12
C VAL A 238 -2.08 13.00 -10.74
N GLY A 239 -3.24 12.93 -10.12
CA GLY A 239 -3.90 11.67 -9.77
C GLY A 239 -4.79 11.10 -10.87
N ASP A 240 -5.56 10.10 -10.51
CA ASP A 240 -6.62 9.51 -11.36
C ASP A 240 -7.94 10.31 -11.25
N VAL A 241 -8.00 11.28 -10.34
CA VAL A 241 -9.18 12.12 -10.04
C VAL A 241 -8.92 13.55 -10.46
N ALA A 242 -9.89 14.18 -11.15
CA ALA A 242 -9.87 15.60 -11.51
C ALA A 242 -10.09 16.43 -10.23
N PHE A 243 -9.01 16.75 -9.53
CA PHE A 243 -9.02 17.34 -8.18
C PHE A 243 -9.89 18.58 -8.09
N ASP A 244 -9.72 19.54 -9.01
CA ASP A 244 -10.41 20.84 -8.98
C ASP A 244 -11.92 20.71 -9.18
N GLU A 245 -12.37 19.72 -9.93
CA GLU A 245 -13.80 19.43 -10.14
C GLU A 245 -14.37 18.69 -8.93
N VAL A 246 -13.73 17.60 -8.52
CA VAL A 246 -14.19 16.71 -7.45
C VAL A 246 -14.18 17.41 -6.09
N SER A 247 -13.25 18.32 -5.87
CA SER A 247 -13.17 19.12 -4.63
C SER A 247 -14.43 19.97 -4.35
N LYS A 248 -15.21 20.29 -5.37
CA LYS A 248 -16.46 21.06 -5.26
C LYS A 248 -17.67 20.21 -4.84
N VAL A 249 -17.54 18.88 -4.94
CA VAL A 249 -18.65 17.93 -4.74
C VAL A 249 -18.42 16.99 -3.56
N ALA A 250 -17.18 16.51 -3.40
CA ALA A 250 -16.81 15.53 -2.37
C ALA A 250 -16.86 16.12 -0.95
N LYS A 251 -17.21 15.29 0.05
CA LYS A 251 -17.03 15.59 1.48
C LYS A 251 -15.53 15.67 1.82
N ALA A 252 -14.75 14.71 1.31
CA ALA A 252 -13.33 14.60 1.58
C ALA A 252 -12.59 14.03 0.36
N LEU A 253 -11.35 14.50 0.11
CA LEU A 253 -10.55 14.12 -1.04
C LEU A 253 -9.06 14.10 -0.69
N THR A 254 -8.33 13.08 -1.15
CA THR A 254 -6.87 13.05 -1.05
C THR A 254 -6.23 13.88 -2.15
N PRO A 255 -5.18 14.68 -1.86
CA PRO A 255 -4.39 15.36 -2.89
C PRO A 255 -3.38 14.40 -3.54
N VAL A 256 -2.98 14.70 -4.77
CA VAL A 256 -1.85 14.07 -5.44
C VAL A 256 -0.90 15.17 -5.94
N PRO A 257 0.36 15.19 -5.46
CA PRO A 257 0.97 14.35 -4.44
C PRO A 257 0.57 14.72 -3.00
N GLY A 258 0.84 13.80 -2.04
CA GLY A 258 0.71 14.09 -0.60
C GLY A 258 -0.47 13.40 0.10
N GLY A 259 -1.30 12.67 -0.66
CA GLY A 259 -2.36 11.82 -0.14
C GLY A 259 -1.87 10.41 0.20
N VAL A 260 -2.17 9.43 -0.66
CA VAL A 260 -1.93 8.00 -0.41
C VAL A 260 -0.44 7.63 -0.34
N GLY A 261 0.42 8.22 -1.18
CA GLY A 261 1.83 7.85 -1.29
C GLY A 261 2.61 7.83 0.04
N PRO A 262 2.54 8.86 0.89
CA PRO A 262 3.18 8.85 2.21
C PRO A 262 2.71 7.72 3.11
N MET A 263 1.43 7.36 3.05
CA MET A 263 0.84 6.27 3.83
C MET A 263 1.38 4.90 3.42
N THR A 264 1.70 4.69 2.15
CA THR A 264 2.28 3.43 1.66
C THR A 264 3.57 3.08 2.41
N ILE A 265 4.44 4.07 2.65
CA ILE A 265 5.67 3.85 3.41
C ILE A 265 5.36 3.56 4.90
N ALA A 266 4.49 4.33 5.53
CA ALA A 266 4.12 4.11 6.92
C ALA A 266 3.48 2.72 7.13
N CYS A 267 2.64 2.27 6.19
CA CYS A 267 2.03 0.94 6.23
C CYS A 267 3.04 -0.20 6.00
N LEU A 268 4.09 0.01 5.22
CA LEU A 268 5.20 -0.94 5.10
C LEU A 268 5.89 -1.16 6.45
N LEU A 269 6.15 -0.09 7.18
CA LEU A 269 6.75 -0.18 8.53
C LEU A 269 5.82 -0.89 9.50
N LYS A 270 4.52 -0.57 9.44
CA LYS A 270 3.50 -1.28 10.22
C LYS A 270 3.49 -2.77 9.93
N ASN A 271 3.44 -3.18 8.66
CA ASN A 271 3.49 -4.59 8.28
C ASN A 271 4.76 -5.28 8.79
N THR A 272 5.92 -4.60 8.75
CA THR A 272 7.18 -5.14 9.28
C THR A 272 7.11 -5.40 10.78
N ILE A 273 6.52 -4.47 11.52
CA ILE A 273 6.31 -4.62 12.98
C ILE A 273 5.31 -5.75 13.26
N ASP A 274 4.22 -5.83 12.50
CA ASP A 274 3.21 -6.87 12.66
C ASP A 274 3.80 -8.27 12.33
N CYS A 275 4.68 -8.39 11.32
CA CYS A 275 5.42 -9.61 11.03
C CYS A 275 6.32 -10.02 12.20
N PHE A 276 7.08 -9.07 12.77
CA PHE A 276 7.88 -9.31 13.95
C PHE A 276 7.03 -9.80 15.14
N LYS A 277 5.93 -9.13 15.44
CA LYS A 277 5.03 -9.53 16.53
C LYS A 277 4.45 -10.93 16.33
N ARG A 278 4.12 -11.31 15.09
CA ARG A 278 3.66 -12.67 14.80
C ARG A 278 4.76 -13.70 15.02
N SER A 279 6.01 -13.42 14.65
CA SER A 279 7.13 -14.34 14.86
C SER A 279 7.47 -14.56 16.33
N GLN A 280 7.13 -13.62 17.23
CA GLN A 280 7.37 -13.77 18.67
C GLN A 280 6.27 -14.60 19.39
N LYS A 281 5.17 -14.92 18.72
CA LYS A 281 4.07 -15.74 19.29
C LYS A 281 4.21 -17.23 18.95
N ASN A 282 5.07 -17.57 18.00
CA ASN A 282 5.36 -18.94 17.57
C ASN A 282 6.67 -19.43 18.19
#